data_490257f757a08a36fe8e56c699793114
#
_entry.id   490257f757a08a36fe8e56c699793114
#
_cell.length_a   1.000
_cell.length_b   1.000
_cell.length_c   1.000
_cell.angle_alpha   90.00
_cell.angle_beta   90.00
_cell.angle_gamma   90.00
#
_symmetry.space_group_name_H-M   'P 1'
#
loop_
_entity.id
_entity.type
_entity.pdbx_description
1 polymer ?
#
loop_
_entity_poly.entity_id
_entity_poly.type
_entity_poly.pdbx_seq_one_letter_code
_entity_poly.pdbx_strand_id
1 'polypeptide(L)'
;MTEFGHELKGGGLPRRRGLGMGLSALLGNSHDGFPAPAEGSRTLPIEFLRPCALQPRRRFAEDDLAALAESIRNRGVMQPLLVRRAPNGDEVYEIVAGERRWRAAQMAGAHELPVVIHELSDRAALEVALLENVQRQDLSPLEEAEGYRRLIEEFEHTQEALASALGKSRSHIANLLRLLGLPAEVRAHLEHGELSAGHARALLGSRDPVALARIVISEGLNVRQTEALVRADGQTRARARSRQMAKDANTRALERDLSRRLGLTVRLRPKKAGGTLQIAYRSLDQLDGLIRRLS
;
A
#
# COMPACT_ATOMS: atom_id res chain seq x y z
N MET A 1 39.06 -36.41 46.13
CA MET A 1 37.96 -36.79 45.19
C MET A 1 37.10 -35.56 45.02
N THR A 2 37.34 -34.86 43.97
CA THR A 2 36.89 -33.50 43.67
C THR A 2 36.07 -33.55 42.40
N GLU A 3 34.77 -33.26 42.51
CA GLU A 3 33.88 -33.07 41.40
C GLU A 3 33.83 -31.60 41.00
N PHE A 4 34.21 -31.31 39.77
CA PHE A 4 34.08 -29.98 39.15
C PHE A 4 32.70 -29.90 38.42
N GLY A 5 31.79 -29.13 39.01
CA GLY A 5 30.56 -28.69 38.35
C GLY A 5 30.83 -27.50 37.43
N HIS A 6 30.58 -27.68 36.15
CA HIS A 6 30.72 -26.64 35.13
C HIS A 6 29.34 -26.01 34.90
N GLU A 7 29.10 -24.82 35.47
CA GLU A 7 27.93 -23.98 35.19
C GLU A 7 28.08 -23.30 33.86
N LEU A 8 27.25 -23.69 32.87
CA LEU A 8 27.06 -22.97 31.63
C LEU A 8 26.09 -21.80 31.86
N LYS A 9 26.64 -20.58 31.91
CA LYS A 9 25.87 -19.35 31.87
C LYS A 9 25.20 -19.21 30.49
N GLY A 10 23.88 -19.42 30.42
CA GLY A 10 23.03 -19.09 29.29
C GLY A 10 22.95 -17.58 29.10
N GLY A 11 23.59 -17.07 28.06
CA GLY A 11 23.43 -15.70 27.60
C GLY A 11 22.03 -15.49 27.04
N GLY A 12 21.13 -14.91 27.84
CA GLY A 12 19.82 -14.46 27.40
C GLY A 12 19.96 -13.27 26.47
N LEU A 13 19.57 -13.44 25.20
CA LEU A 13 19.36 -12.35 24.25
C LEU A 13 18.32 -11.37 24.80
N PRO A 14 18.51 -10.05 24.66
CA PRO A 14 17.55 -9.07 25.13
C PRO A 14 16.22 -9.25 24.38
N ARG A 15 15.16 -9.60 25.11
CA ARG A 15 13.79 -9.57 24.61
C ARG A 15 13.50 -8.18 24.08
N ARG A 16 13.37 -8.05 22.74
CA ARG A 16 12.82 -6.87 22.09
C ARG A 16 11.45 -6.60 22.71
N ARG A 17 11.33 -5.51 23.46
CA ARG A 17 10.05 -5.01 23.97
C ARG A 17 9.20 -4.66 22.77
N GLY A 18 8.17 -5.46 22.49
CA GLY A 18 7.17 -5.16 21.47
C GLY A 18 6.42 -3.89 21.87
N LEU A 19 6.39 -2.92 20.97
CA LEU A 19 5.70 -1.63 21.08
C LEU A 19 4.16 -1.75 21.25
N GLY A 20 3.61 -2.96 21.13
CA GLY A 20 2.16 -3.18 21.07
C GLY A 20 1.35 -2.80 22.32
N MET A 21 1.94 -2.73 23.51
CA MET A 21 1.21 -2.36 24.74
C MET A 21 1.25 -0.86 25.06
N GLY A 22 2.25 -0.12 24.57
CA GLY A 22 2.36 1.32 24.80
C GLY A 22 1.40 2.13 23.92
N LEU A 23 1.19 1.70 22.67
CA LEU A 23 0.37 2.43 21.69
C LEU A 23 -1.13 2.31 21.99
N SER A 24 -1.61 1.13 22.40
CA SER A 24 -3.02 0.94 22.78
C SER A 24 -3.40 1.77 24.02
N ALA A 25 -2.45 2.03 24.92
CA ALA A 25 -2.65 2.90 26.08
C ALA A 25 -2.69 4.39 25.69
N LEU A 26 -1.98 4.79 24.63
CA LEU A 26 -1.93 6.17 24.13
C LEU A 26 -3.14 6.54 23.26
N LEU A 27 -3.73 5.58 22.55
CA LEU A 27 -4.85 5.82 21.64
C LEU A 27 -6.24 5.67 22.28
N GLY A 28 -6.34 5.24 23.56
CA GLY A 28 -7.58 5.11 24.32
C GLY A 28 -8.70 4.42 23.53
N ASN A 29 -9.26 3.33 24.03
CA ASN A 29 -10.45 2.67 23.44
C ASN A 29 -11.63 3.65 23.39
N SER A 30 -11.77 4.37 22.27
CA SER A 30 -12.96 5.19 22.00
C SER A 30 -14.03 4.35 21.27
N HIS A 31 -14.67 3.47 22.04
CA HIS A 31 -15.99 2.97 21.69
C HIS A 31 -16.95 3.31 22.84
N ASP A 32 -17.93 4.15 22.50
CA ASP A 32 -19.14 4.46 23.25
C ASP A 32 -19.02 5.01 24.69
N GLY A 33 -19.39 6.29 24.80
CA GLY A 33 -19.65 6.98 26.07
C GLY A 33 -18.61 8.05 26.37
N PHE A 34 -19.08 9.25 26.69
CA PHE A 34 -18.25 10.41 27.05
C PHE A 34 -17.11 10.01 27.99
N PRO A 35 -15.85 10.08 27.57
CA PRO A 35 -14.77 9.75 28.47
C PRO A 35 -14.69 10.84 29.54
N ALA A 36 -14.63 10.42 30.80
CA ALA A 36 -14.17 11.25 31.90
C ALA A 36 -12.80 11.88 31.51
N PRO A 37 -12.46 13.09 32.03
CA PRO A 37 -11.17 13.70 31.75
C PRO A 37 -10.07 12.68 32.05
N ALA A 38 -9.24 12.39 31.02
CA ALA A 38 -8.19 11.39 31.13
C ALA A 38 -7.32 11.71 32.35
N GLU A 39 -7.05 10.73 33.21
CA GLU A 39 -6.12 10.88 34.33
C GLU A 39 -4.80 11.42 33.78
N GLY A 40 -4.40 12.64 34.21
CA GLY A 40 -3.21 13.33 33.71
C GLY A 40 -3.46 14.48 32.74
N SER A 41 -4.72 14.85 32.42
CA SER A 41 -4.99 16.06 31.62
C SER A 41 -4.63 17.31 32.45
N ARG A 42 -3.94 18.25 31.80
CA ARG A 42 -3.61 19.58 32.35
C ARG A 42 -4.23 20.62 31.44
N THR A 43 -4.47 21.80 31.99
CA THR A 43 -4.93 22.95 31.21
C THR A 43 -3.71 23.82 30.92
N LEU A 44 -3.52 24.20 29.64
CA LEU A 44 -2.47 25.10 29.21
C LEU A 44 -3.04 26.29 28.47
N PRO A 45 -2.45 27.50 28.63
CA PRO A 45 -2.75 28.65 27.80
C PRO A 45 -2.51 28.33 26.32
N ILE A 46 -3.44 28.80 25.44
CA ILE A 46 -3.43 28.50 24.02
C ILE A 46 -2.16 29.07 23.32
N GLU A 47 -1.58 30.11 23.87
CA GLU A 47 -0.35 30.78 23.39
C GLU A 47 0.90 29.90 23.52
N PHE A 48 0.91 28.94 24.46
CA PHE A 48 2.01 27.99 24.61
C PHE A 48 1.90 26.79 23.66
N LEU A 49 0.83 26.71 22.84
CA LEU A 49 0.59 25.63 21.93
C LEU A 49 0.91 26.05 20.49
N ARG A 50 1.74 25.27 19.80
CA ARG A 50 2.04 25.46 18.37
C ARG A 50 1.84 24.17 17.57
N PRO A 51 1.48 24.27 16.28
CA PRO A 51 1.45 23.11 15.41
C PRO A 51 2.81 22.44 15.31
N CYS A 52 2.86 21.12 15.34
CA CYS A 52 4.09 20.40 15.03
C CYS A 52 4.44 20.55 13.55
N ALA A 53 5.70 20.90 13.22
CA ALA A 53 6.16 21.06 11.84
C ALA A 53 6.05 19.76 11.01
N LEU A 54 5.93 18.61 11.68
CA LEU A 54 5.84 17.28 11.08
C LEU A 54 4.41 16.87 10.70
N GLN A 55 3.38 17.71 10.95
CA GLN A 55 1.98 17.41 10.66
C GLN A 55 1.73 17.22 9.15
N PRO A 56 1.16 16.09 8.74
CA PRO A 56 0.90 15.80 7.33
C PRO A 56 -0.27 16.61 6.77
N ARG A 57 -1.21 17.05 7.63
CA ARG A 57 -2.43 17.75 7.21
C ARG A 57 -2.21 19.25 7.12
N ARG A 58 -2.31 19.81 5.88
CA ARG A 58 -2.15 21.25 5.64
C ARG A 58 -3.46 21.97 5.25
N ARG A 59 -4.52 21.25 4.89
CA ARG A 59 -5.79 21.82 4.45
C ARG A 59 -6.91 21.44 5.39
N PHE A 60 -7.67 22.42 5.82
CA PHE A 60 -8.86 22.26 6.67
C PHE A 60 -10.00 23.01 5.98
N ALA A 61 -11.17 22.39 5.85
CA ALA A 61 -12.35 23.07 5.35
C ALA A 61 -12.80 24.11 6.40
N GLU A 62 -13.01 25.34 5.96
CA GLU A 62 -13.38 26.45 6.85
C GLU A 62 -14.73 26.25 7.52
N ASP A 63 -15.70 25.71 6.79
CA ASP A 63 -17.04 25.41 7.30
C ASP A 63 -17.01 24.41 8.46
N ASP A 64 -16.20 23.36 8.34
CA ASP A 64 -16.02 22.35 9.39
C ASP A 64 -15.36 22.94 10.65
N LEU A 65 -14.42 23.89 10.48
CA LEU A 65 -13.78 24.57 11.61
C LEU A 65 -14.75 25.53 12.30
N ALA A 66 -15.58 26.24 11.55
CA ALA A 66 -16.58 27.16 12.09
C ALA A 66 -17.62 26.41 12.95
N ALA A 67 -18.14 25.28 12.46
CA ALA A 67 -19.08 24.45 13.22
C ALA A 67 -18.44 23.90 14.51
N LEU A 68 -17.18 23.49 14.45
CA LEU A 68 -16.43 23.02 15.62
C LEU A 68 -16.17 24.17 16.62
N ALA A 69 -15.85 25.38 16.14
CA ALA A 69 -15.63 26.56 16.97
C ALA A 69 -16.89 26.95 17.73
N GLU A 70 -18.07 26.87 17.10
CA GLU A 70 -19.35 27.11 17.77
C GLU A 70 -19.65 26.08 18.86
N SER A 71 -19.37 24.80 18.58
CA SER A 71 -19.47 23.75 19.59
C SER A 71 -18.56 24.01 20.78
N ILE A 72 -17.30 24.46 20.52
CA ILE A 72 -16.34 24.77 21.58
C ILE A 72 -16.74 25.98 22.40
N ARG A 73 -17.34 27.01 21.81
CA ARG A 73 -17.94 28.17 22.57
C ARG A 73 -19.00 27.73 23.56
N ASN A 74 -19.81 26.75 23.15
CA ASN A 74 -20.97 26.35 23.96
C ASN A 74 -20.63 25.33 25.04
N ARG A 75 -19.65 24.41 24.75
CA ARG A 75 -19.36 23.24 25.60
C ARG A 75 -17.91 23.11 26.05
N GLY A 76 -17.05 24.00 25.59
CA GLY A 76 -15.60 23.86 25.78
C GLY A 76 -15.00 22.72 24.94
N VAL A 77 -13.71 22.50 25.14
CA VAL A 77 -12.99 21.38 24.49
C VAL A 77 -13.13 20.13 25.37
N MET A 78 -14.00 19.22 24.97
CA MET A 78 -14.30 18.00 25.73
C MET A 78 -13.19 16.95 25.66
N GLN A 79 -12.49 16.85 24.53
CA GLN A 79 -11.40 15.89 24.34
C GLN A 79 -10.05 16.64 24.36
N PRO A 80 -9.13 16.30 25.28
CA PRO A 80 -7.86 16.98 25.39
C PRO A 80 -7.00 16.81 24.13
N LEU A 81 -6.11 17.75 23.87
CA LEU A 81 -5.09 17.69 22.83
C LEU A 81 -3.93 16.84 23.32
N LEU A 82 -3.31 16.09 22.40
CA LEU A 82 -2.03 15.43 22.68
C LEU A 82 -0.90 16.38 22.31
N VAL A 83 -0.06 16.71 23.29
CA VAL A 83 1.05 17.64 23.10
C VAL A 83 2.35 17.04 23.64
N ARG A 84 3.48 17.53 23.13
CA ARG A 84 4.81 17.25 23.66
C ARG A 84 5.54 18.55 23.96
N ARG A 85 6.56 18.53 24.80
CA ARG A 85 7.47 19.67 24.97
C ARG A 85 8.23 19.92 23.68
N ALA A 86 8.39 21.19 23.31
CA ALA A 86 9.20 21.56 22.17
C ALA A 86 10.68 21.16 22.40
N PRO A 87 11.37 20.65 21.36
CA PRO A 87 12.76 20.20 21.51
C PRO A 87 13.75 21.32 21.88
N ASN A 88 13.39 22.57 21.64
CA ASN A 88 14.26 23.73 21.83
C ASN A 88 14.35 24.24 23.28
N GLY A 89 13.71 23.57 24.24
CA GLY A 89 13.78 23.95 25.65
C GLY A 89 12.89 25.11 26.08
N ASP A 90 12.10 25.67 25.16
CA ASP A 90 11.11 26.72 25.46
C ASP A 90 9.92 26.13 26.24
N GLU A 91 9.24 26.97 27.03
CA GLU A 91 7.97 26.59 27.69
C GLU A 91 6.79 26.43 26.68
N VAL A 92 7.10 26.03 25.44
CA VAL A 92 6.16 25.87 24.34
C VAL A 92 5.94 24.38 24.10
N TYR A 93 4.69 24.02 23.77
CA TYR A 93 4.29 22.64 23.50
C TYR A 93 3.89 22.49 22.04
N GLU A 94 4.34 21.42 21.42
CA GLU A 94 3.97 21.06 20.05
C GLU A 94 2.75 20.11 20.04
N ILE A 95 1.76 20.45 19.23
CA ILE A 95 0.54 19.66 19.08
C ILE A 95 0.82 18.45 18.20
N VAL A 96 0.81 17.26 18.79
CA VAL A 96 0.98 15.98 18.09
C VAL A 96 -0.33 15.51 17.48
N ALA A 97 -1.46 15.65 18.23
CA ALA A 97 -2.80 15.34 17.73
C ALA A 97 -3.83 16.34 18.25
N GLY A 98 -4.85 16.63 17.42
CA GLY A 98 -5.92 17.55 17.78
C GLY A 98 -5.78 18.97 17.23
N GLU A 99 -5.00 19.21 16.17
CA GLU A 99 -4.80 20.54 15.57
C GLU A 99 -6.13 21.22 15.16
N ARG A 100 -7.13 20.47 14.66
CA ARG A 100 -8.46 21.03 14.36
C ARG A 100 -9.11 21.65 15.59
N ARG A 101 -9.01 20.99 16.76
CA ARG A 101 -9.55 21.49 18.03
C ARG A 101 -8.83 22.74 18.47
N TRP A 102 -7.51 22.82 18.33
CA TRP A 102 -6.74 24.00 18.63
C TRP A 102 -7.11 25.18 17.74
N ARG A 103 -7.20 25.00 16.42
CA ARG A 103 -7.64 26.06 15.49
C ARG A 103 -9.05 26.54 15.76
N ALA A 104 -9.98 25.60 15.97
CA ALA A 104 -11.36 25.93 16.31
C ALA A 104 -11.47 26.64 17.67
N ALA A 105 -10.63 26.29 18.65
CA ALA A 105 -10.56 26.97 19.94
C ALA A 105 -10.04 28.41 19.82
N GLN A 106 -9.03 28.66 18.94
CA GLN A 106 -8.59 30.02 18.61
C GLN A 106 -9.74 30.84 18.01
N MET A 107 -10.50 30.28 17.06
CA MET A 107 -11.67 30.93 16.47
C MET A 107 -12.80 31.14 17.48
N ALA A 108 -12.89 30.27 18.48
CA ALA A 108 -13.85 30.38 19.56
C ALA A 108 -13.46 31.41 20.64
N GLY A 109 -12.21 31.91 20.64
CA GLY A 109 -11.68 32.82 21.66
C GLY A 109 -11.35 32.14 22.99
N ALA A 110 -11.06 30.83 22.97
CA ALA A 110 -10.65 30.11 24.17
C ALA A 110 -9.25 30.53 24.61
N HIS A 111 -9.04 30.79 25.90
CA HIS A 111 -7.74 31.19 26.45
C HIS A 111 -6.91 29.98 26.89
N GLU A 112 -7.56 28.91 27.26
CA GLU A 112 -6.92 27.71 27.81
C GLU A 112 -7.53 26.45 27.18
N LEU A 113 -6.71 25.42 27.04
CA LEU A 113 -7.09 24.14 26.45
C LEU A 113 -6.66 22.95 27.33
N PRO A 114 -7.51 21.93 27.47
CA PRO A 114 -7.12 20.69 28.10
C PRO A 114 -6.12 19.94 27.20
N VAL A 115 -5.01 19.52 27.78
CA VAL A 115 -3.94 18.82 27.08
C VAL A 115 -3.47 17.61 27.87
N VAL A 116 -2.97 16.60 27.16
CA VAL A 116 -2.20 15.50 27.72
C VAL A 116 -0.77 15.64 27.20
N ILE A 117 0.18 15.77 28.13
CA ILE A 117 1.59 15.99 27.81
C ILE A 117 2.27 14.62 27.77
N HIS A 118 2.89 14.29 26.65
CA HIS A 118 3.73 13.11 26.51
C HIS A 118 5.16 13.51 26.14
N GLU A 119 6.12 12.84 26.73
CA GLU A 119 7.53 12.95 26.34
C GLU A 119 7.76 12.07 25.12
N LEU A 120 7.67 12.66 23.93
CA LEU A 120 7.82 11.97 22.64
C LEU A 120 9.02 12.52 21.88
N SER A 121 9.86 11.62 21.38
CA SER A 121 10.87 11.99 20.37
C SER A 121 10.18 12.44 19.07
N ASP A 122 10.91 13.10 18.17
CA ASP A 122 10.38 13.53 16.86
C ASP A 122 9.81 12.34 16.07
N ARG A 123 10.53 11.20 16.11
CA ARG A 123 10.08 9.96 15.45
C ARG A 123 8.77 9.44 16.05
N ALA A 124 8.66 9.38 17.37
CA ALA A 124 7.46 8.92 18.05
C ALA A 124 6.26 9.88 17.83
N ALA A 125 6.51 11.18 17.83
CA ALA A 125 5.47 12.18 17.57
C ALA A 125 4.93 12.05 16.13
N LEU A 126 5.80 11.86 15.13
CA LEU A 126 5.41 11.65 13.74
C LEU A 126 4.64 10.34 13.58
N GLU A 127 5.06 9.27 14.25
CA GLU A 127 4.37 7.98 14.25
C GLU A 127 2.93 8.10 14.78
N VAL A 128 2.76 8.75 15.93
CA VAL A 128 1.42 8.97 16.52
C VAL A 128 0.56 9.84 15.61
N ALA A 129 1.11 10.90 15.03
CA ALA A 129 0.38 11.76 14.10
C ALA A 129 -0.05 11.02 12.82
N LEU A 130 0.79 10.12 12.29
CA LEU A 130 0.45 9.28 11.14
C LEU A 130 -0.62 8.25 11.49
N LEU A 131 -0.54 7.61 12.65
CA LEU A 131 -1.54 6.64 13.12
C LEU A 131 -2.90 7.31 13.31
N GLU A 132 -2.96 8.50 13.92
CA GLU A 132 -4.19 9.27 14.06
C GLU A 132 -4.78 9.63 12.69
N ASN A 133 -3.92 10.10 11.78
CA ASN A 133 -4.38 10.47 10.44
C ASN A 133 -4.95 9.28 9.66
N VAL A 134 -4.36 8.09 9.78
CA VAL A 134 -4.82 6.86 9.11
C VAL A 134 -6.14 6.31 9.71
N GLN A 135 -6.47 6.65 10.95
CA GLN A 135 -7.74 6.26 11.60
C GLN A 135 -8.94 7.12 11.17
N ARG A 136 -8.76 8.13 10.34
CA ARG A 136 -9.86 8.99 9.88
C ARG A 136 -10.81 8.21 8.97
N GLN A 137 -12.10 8.54 9.07
CA GLN A 137 -13.16 7.90 8.29
C GLN A 137 -13.30 8.43 6.85
N ASP A 138 -12.69 9.57 6.56
CA ASP A 138 -12.80 10.32 5.30
C ASP A 138 -11.62 10.13 4.34
N LEU A 139 -10.72 9.16 4.60
CA LEU A 139 -9.60 8.86 3.73
C LEU A 139 -10.01 8.09 2.48
N SER A 140 -9.43 8.46 1.35
CA SER A 140 -9.48 7.62 0.16
C SER A 140 -8.67 6.32 0.36
N PRO A 141 -9.01 5.23 -0.36
CA PRO A 141 -8.25 3.99 -0.27
C PRO A 141 -6.76 4.12 -0.60
N LEU A 142 -6.39 5.11 -1.42
CA LEU A 142 -4.99 5.37 -1.76
C LEU A 142 -4.27 6.15 -0.67
N GLU A 143 -4.93 7.14 -0.04
CA GLU A 143 -4.37 7.85 1.12
C GLU A 143 -4.16 6.91 2.30
N GLU A 144 -5.12 6.02 2.57
CA GLU A 144 -5.01 5.01 3.62
C GLU A 144 -3.84 4.05 3.33
N ALA A 145 -3.70 3.59 2.08
CA ALA A 145 -2.59 2.74 1.64
C ALA A 145 -1.22 3.43 1.79
N GLU A 146 -1.15 4.72 1.45
CA GLU A 146 0.05 5.53 1.57
C GLU A 146 0.47 5.72 3.03
N GLY A 147 -0.51 5.96 3.91
CA GLY A 147 -0.29 6.02 5.36
C GLY A 147 0.28 4.69 5.90
N TYR A 148 -0.29 3.55 5.49
CA TYR A 148 0.22 2.23 5.87
C TYR A 148 1.63 1.98 5.34
N ARG A 149 1.92 2.38 4.12
CA ARG A 149 3.26 2.25 3.54
C ARG A 149 4.28 3.01 4.37
N ARG A 150 3.99 4.27 4.69
CA ARG A 150 4.89 5.10 5.51
C ARG A 150 5.12 4.52 6.90
N LEU A 151 4.08 4.00 7.56
CA LEU A 151 4.21 3.34 8.86
C LEU A 151 5.10 2.09 8.79
N ILE A 152 5.06 1.35 7.69
CA ILE A 152 5.91 0.17 7.48
C ILE A 152 7.36 0.57 7.16
N GLU A 153 7.56 1.51 6.24
CA GLU A 153 8.89 1.85 5.70
C GLU A 153 9.69 2.76 6.66
N GLU A 154 9.03 3.78 7.25
CA GLU A 154 9.69 4.77 8.12
C GLU A 154 9.79 4.30 9.58
N PHE A 155 8.78 3.53 10.06
CA PHE A 155 8.69 3.12 11.46
C PHE A 155 8.89 1.62 11.70
N GLU A 156 9.19 0.86 10.64
CA GLU A 156 9.49 -0.59 10.71
C GLU A 156 8.35 -1.44 11.27
N HIS A 157 7.10 -0.98 11.13
CA HIS A 157 5.95 -1.76 11.53
C HIS A 157 5.74 -2.97 10.61
N THR A 158 5.31 -4.08 11.19
CA THR A 158 4.81 -5.20 10.39
C THR A 158 3.33 -4.99 10.04
N GLN A 159 2.87 -5.55 8.91
CA GLN A 159 1.45 -5.51 8.55
C GLN A 159 0.54 -6.09 9.65
N GLU A 160 1.05 -7.04 10.43
CA GLU A 160 0.33 -7.69 11.51
C GLU A 160 0.22 -6.79 12.75
N ALA A 161 1.30 -6.09 13.09
CA ALA A 161 1.29 -5.11 14.18
C ALA A 161 0.35 -3.94 13.88
N LEU A 162 0.37 -3.41 12.63
CA LEU A 162 -0.55 -2.37 12.20
C LEU A 162 -2.01 -2.84 12.21
N ALA A 163 -2.29 -4.06 11.74
CA ALA A 163 -3.62 -4.63 11.76
C ALA A 163 -4.18 -4.70 13.18
N SER A 164 -3.37 -5.15 14.13
CA SER A 164 -3.73 -5.20 15.55
C SER A 164 -3.97 -3.80 16.14
N ALA A 165 -3.06 -2.85 15.87
CA ALA A 165 -3.14 -1.49 16.41
C ALA A 165 -4.36 -0.70 15.88
N LEU A 166 -4.75 -0.95 14.61
CA LEU A 166 -5.83 -0.24 13.94
C LEU A 166 -7.18 -0.97 13.98
N GLY A 167 -7.26 -2.16 14.61
CA GLY A 167 -8.47 -2.98 14.62
C GLY A 167 -8.89 -3.47 13.22
N LYS A 168 -7.95 -3.58 12.27
CA LYS A 168 -8.19 -4.03 10.90
C LYS A 168 -7.65 -5.44 10.69
N SER A 169 -8.10 -6.13 9.64
CA SER A 169 -7.49 -7.41 9.28
C SER A 169 -6.16 -7.20 8.53
N ARG A 170 -5.18 -8.10 8.73
CA ARG A 170 -3.93 -8.10 7.94
C ARG A 170 -4.21 -8.12 6.43
N SER A 171 -5.24 -8.87 6.00
CA SER A 171 -5.65 -8.94 4.60
C SER A 171 -6.17 -7.61 4.06
N HIS A 172 -6.83 -6.80 4.89
CA HIS A 172 -7.26 -5.44 4.52
C HIS A 172 -6.05 -4.57 4.20
N ILE A 173 -5.08 -4.49 5.13
CA ILE A 173 -3.85 -3.70 4.95
C ILE A 173 -3.08 -4.17 3.71
N ALA A 174 -2.87 -5.48 3.55
CA ALA A 174 -2.18 -6.04 2.40
C ALA A 174 -2.87 -5.71 1.07
N ASN A 175 -4.22 -5.74 1.03
CA ASN A 175 -4.98 -5.40 -0.17
C ASN A 175 -4.85 -3.92 -0.53
N LEU A 176 -4.90 -3.01 0.45
CA LEU A 176 -4.72 -1.58 0.21
C LEU A 176 -3.30 -1.26 -0.28
N LEU A 177 -2.27 -1.80 0.37
CA LEU A 177 -0.89 -1.62 -0.05
C LEU A 177 -0.65 -2.06 -1.51
N ARG A 178 -1.32 -3.12 -1.95
CA ARG A 178 -1.22 -3.58 -3.35
C ARG A 178 -1.79 -2.57 -4.34
N LEU A 179 -2.75 -1.71 -3.95
CA LEU A 179 -3.30 -0.68 -4.83
C LEU A 179 -2.26 0.34 -5.28
N LEU A 180 -1.24 0.60 -4.45
CA LEU A 180 -0.12 1.50 -4.79
C LEU A 180 0.71 0.98 -5.97
N GLY A 181 0.67 -0.32 -6.26
CA GLY A 181 1.32 -0.94 -7.42
C GLY A 181 0.57 -0.78 -8.74
N LEU A 182 -0.62 -0.18 -8.74
CA LEU A 182 -1.38 0.09 -9.96
C LEU A 182 -0.76 1.25 -10.76
N PRO A 183 -0.88 1.24 -12.09
CA PRO A 183 -0.51 2.37 -12.93
C PRO A 183 -1.20 3.67 -12.50
N ALA A 184 -0.51 4.81 -12.71
CA ALA A 184 -1.00 6.13 -12.29
C ALA A 184 -2.40 6.47 -12.83
N GLU A 185 -2.70 6.09 -14.08
CA GLU A 185 -4.01 6.30 -14.70
C GLU A 185 -5.13 5.56 -13.94
N VAL A 186 -4.90 4.30 -13.56
CA VAL A 186 -5.90 3.51 -12.80
C VAL A 186 -6.07 4.07 -11.38
N ARG A 187 -4.99 4.56 -10.76
CA ARG A 187 -5.06 5.22 -9.46
C ARG A 187 -5.86 6.52 -9.53
N ALA A 188 -5.68 7.32 -10.58
CA ALA A 188 -6.47 8.53 -10.80
C ALA A 188 -7.99 8.24 -10.91
N HIS A 189 -8.38 7.19 -11.64
CA HIS A 189 -9.79 6.76 -11.70
C HIS A 189 -10.34 6.32 -10.33
N LEU A 190 -9.49 5.73 -9.48
CA LEU A 190 -9.86 5.37 -8.11
C LEU A 190 -10.02 6.61 -7.22
N GLU A 191 -9.15 7.62 -7.34
CA GLU A 191 -9.23 8.90 -6.62
C GLU A 191 -10.47 9.70 -7.00
N HIS A 192 -10.85 9.70 -8.29
CA HIS A 192 -12.06 10.35 -8.77
C HIS A 192 -13.36 9.58 -8.48
N GLY A 193 -13.26 8.37 -7.88
CA GLY A 193 -14.42 7.56 -7.54
C GLY A 193 -15.06 6.82 -8.74
N GLU A 194 -14.45 6.88 -9.94
CA GLU A 194 -14.90 6.17 -11.13
C GLU A 194 -14.70 4.65 -11.00
N LEU A 195 -13.71 4.26 -10.21
CA LEU A 195 -13.45 2.88 -9.81
C LEU A 195 -13.53 2.74 -8.29
N SER A 196 -14.11 1.66 -7.80
CA SER A 196 -14.04 1.30 -6.38
C SER A 196 -12.73 0.55 -6.06
N ALA A 197 -12.37 0.48 -4.78
CA ALA A 197 -11.24 -0.33 -4.31
C ALA A 197 -11.37 -1.82 -4.72
N GLY A 198 -12.60 -2.33 -4.85
CA GLY A 198 -12.88 -3.67 -5.34
C GLY A 198 -12.50 -3.86 -6.81
N HIS A 199 -12.87 -2.90 -7.68
CA HIS A 199 -12.47 -2.89 -9.07
C HIS A 199 -10.95 -2.80 -9.23
N ALA A 200 -10.31 -1.88 -8.51
CA ALA A 200 -8.87 -1.69 -8.52
C ALA A 200 -8.12 -2.98 -8.08
N ARG A 201 -8.62 -3.67 -7.04
CA ARG A 201 -8.08 -4.95 -6.59
C ARG A 201 -8.19 -6.05 -7.65
N ALA A 202 -9.32 -6.14 -8.35
CA ALA A 202 -9.50 -7.11 -9.42
C ALA A 202 -8.51 -6.86 -10.57
N LEU A 203 -8.30 -5.59 -10.94
CA LEU A 203 -7.38 -5.16 -12.00
C LEU A 203 -5.91 -5.44 -11.70
N LEU A 204 -5.50 -5.58 -10.42
CA LEU A 204 -4.14 -6.01 -10.06
C LEU A 204 -3.74 -7.37 -10.64
N GLY A 205 -4.70 -8.24 -10.95
CA GLY A 205 -4.46 -9.53 -11.59
C GLY A 205 -4.25 -9.46 -13.11
N SER A 206 -4.48 -8.30 -13.72
CA SER A 206 -4.33 -8.07 -15.16
C SER A 206 -2.89 -7.71 -15.54
N ARG A 207 -2.52 -8.01 -16.79
CA ARG A 207 -1.26 -7.52 -17.40
C ARG A 207 -1.41 -6.12 -17.98
N ASP A 208 -2.64 -5.74 -18.33
CA ASP A 208 -2.96 -4.41 -18.84
C ASP A 208 -4.13 -3.83 -18.01
N PRO A 209 -3.84 -3.36 -16.79
CA PRO A 209 -4.86 -2.80 -15.93
C PRO A 209 -5.51 -1.54 -16.51
N VAL A 210 -4.76 -0.77 -17.32
CA VAL A 210 -5.24 0.48 -17.91
C VAL A 210 -6.32 0.20 -18.97
N ALA A 211 -6.05 -0.70 -19.91
CA ALA A 211 -7.04 -1.05 -20.95
C ALA A 211 -8.31 -1.64 -20.33
N LEU A 212 -8.16 -2.51 -19.31
CA LEU A 212 -9.33 -3.11 -18.65
C LEU A 212 -10.08 -2.10 -17.77
N ALA A 213 -9.40 -1.15 -17.13
CA ALA A 213 -10.03 -0.07 -16.37
C ALA A 213 -10.96 0.77 -17.25
N ARG A 214 -10.51 1.14 -18.46
CA ARG A 214 -11.33 1.88 -19.43
C ARG A 214 -12.59 1.11 -19.82
N ILE A 215 -12.50 -0.22 -20.02
CA ILE A 215 -13.66 -1.07 -20.32
C ILE A 215 -14.61 -1.10 -19.11
N VAL A 216 -14.09 -1.29 -17.91
CA VAL A 216 -14.88 -1.32 -16.66
C VAL A 216 -15.67 -0.03 -16.49
N ILE A 217 -15.06 1.12 -16.75
CA ILE A 217 -15.69 2.44 -16.62
C ILE A 217 -16.72 2.65 -17.74
N SER A 218 -16.37 2.38 -19.00
CA SER A 218 -17.25 2.62 -20.14
C SER A 218 -18.50 1.73 -20.14
N GLU A 219 -18.40 0.50 -19.65
CA GLU A 219 -19.49 -0.47 -19.57
C GLU A 219 -20.20 -0.49 -18.22
N GLY A 220 -19.71 0.26 -17.23
CA GLY A 220 -20.29 0.32 -15.88
C GLY A 220 -20.28 -1.05 -15.16
N LEU A 221 -19.22 -1.84 -15.35
CA LEU A 221 -19.12 -3.19 -14.81
C LEU A 221 -19.05 -3.19 -13.29
N ASN A 222 -19.70 -4.14 -12.64
CA ASN A 222 -19.52 -4.37 -11.21
C ASN A 222 -18.25 -5.19 -10.93
N VAL A 223 -17.86 -5.28 -9.62
CA VAL A 223 -16.63 -5.96 -9.20
C VAL A 223 -16.56 -7.41 -9.68
N ARG A 224 -17.66 -8.17 -9.61
CA ARG A 224 -17.70 -9.58 -10.05
C ARG A 224 -17.50 -9.71 -11.56
N GLN A 225 -18.11 -8.82 -12.35
CA GLN A 225 -17.92 -8.75 -13.81
C GLN A 225 -16.47 -8.37 -14.15
N THR A 226 -15.89 -7.43 -13.42
CA THR A 226 -14.47 -7.06 -13.57
C THR A 226 -13.55 -8.25 -13.29
N GLU A 227 -13.78 -9.00 -12.23
CA GLU A 227 -13.03 -10.23 -11.94
C GLU A 227 -13.18 -11.30 -13.02
N ALA A 228 -14.38 -11.43 -13.61
CA ALA A 228 -14.62 -12.35 -14.72
C ALA A 228 -13.88 -11.90 -15.98
N LEU A 229 -13.89 -10.59 -16.27
CA LEU A 229 -13.17 -9.99 -17.39
C LEU A 229 -11.66 -10.24 -17.31
N VAL A 230 -11.06 -9.98 -16.14
CA VAL A 230 -9.62 -10.22 -15.88
C VAL A 230 -9.27 -11.70 -16.05
N ARG A 231 -10.10 -12.61 -15.56
CA ARG A 231 -9.91 -14.07 -15.72
C ARG A 231 -10.00 -14.49 -17.20
N ALA A 232 -10.97 -13.96 -17.93
CA ALA A 232 -11.15 -14.25 -19.36
C ALA A 232 -9.96 -13.76 -20.20
N ASP A 233 -9.45 -12.54 -19.93
CA ASP A 233 -8.26 -12.01 -20.58
C ASP A 233 -7.04 -12.92 -20.31
N GLY A 234 -6.83 -13.33 -19.10
CA GLY A 234 -5.76 -14.26 -18.73
C GLY A 234 -5.86 -15.62 -19.43
N GLN A 235 -7.07 -16.20 -19.51
CA GLN A 235 -7.30 -17.49 -20.17
C GLN A 235 -7.12 -17.42 -21.69
N THR A 236 -7.64 -16.37 -22.33
CA THR A 236 -7.52 -16.15 -23.78
C THR A 236 -6.05 -16.05 -24.17
N ARG A 237 -5.27 -15.28 -23.41
CA ARG A 237 -3.82 -15.12 -23.63
C ARG A 237 -3.04 -16.40 -23.35
N ALA A 238 -3.40 -17.15 -22.30
CA ALA A 238 -2.76 -18.43 -22.01
C ALA A 238 -3.00 -19.45 -23.12
N ARG A 239 -4.22 -19.53 -23.65
CA ARG A 239 -4.56 -20.38 -24.80
C ARG A 239 -3.81 -19.97 -26.08
N ALA A 240 -3.70 -18.66 -26.36
CA ALA A 240 -2.95 -18.15 -27.50
C ALA A 240 -1.45 -18.51 -27.37
N ARG A 241 -0.86 -18.35 -26.19
CA ARG A 241 0.55 -18.72 -25.90
C ARG A 241 0.78 -20.22 -26.07
N SER A 242 -0.13 -21.06 -25.53
CA SER A 242 -0.05 -22.51 -25.66
C SER A 242 -0.12 -22.96 -27.11
N ARG A 243 -1.02 -22.37 -27.91
CA ARG A 243 -1.13 -22.65 -29.36
C ARG A 243 0.16 -22.23 -30.10
N GLN A 244 0.74 -21.08 -29.76
CA GLN A 244 1.97 -20.62 -30.35
C GLN A 244 3.13 -21.57 -30.02
N MET A 245 3.28 -21.96 -28.73
CA MET A 245 4.31 -22.91 -28.30
C MET A 245 4.17 -24.28 -28.98
N ALA A 246 2.93 -24.80 -29.12
CA ALA A 246 2.67 -26.06 -29.80
C ALA A 246 3.04 -25.97 -31.29
N LYS A 247 2.70 -24.87 -31.97
CA LYS A 247 3.09 -24.62 -33.36
C LYS A 247 4.60 -24.55 -33.52
N ASP A 248 5.30 -23.87 -32.63
CA ASP A 248 6.74 -23.76 -32.65
C ASP A 248 7.43 -25.12 -32.37
N ALA A 249 6.87 -25.94 -31.49
CA ALA A 249 7.37 -27.29 -31.21
C ALA A 249 7.22 -28.23 -32.44
N ASN A 250 6.09 -28.19 -33.11
CA ASN A 250 5.85 -28.96 -34.34
C ASN A 250 6.79 -28.51 -35.49
N THR A 251 6.96 -27.19 -35.64
CA THR A 251 7.89 -26.64 -36.62
C THR A 251 9.32 -27.10 -36.37
N ARG A 252 9.77 -27.05 -35.11
CA ARG A 252 11.11 -27.53 -34.71
C ARG A 252 11.29 -29.04 -34.86
N ALA A 253 10.23 -29.81 -34.66
CA ALA A 253 10.27 -31.26 -34.90
C ALA A 253 10.45 -31.55 -36.38
N LEU A 254 9.70 -30.85 -37.25
CA LEU A 254 9.79 -30.97 -38.68
C LEU A 254 11.17 -30.49 -39.23
N GLU A 255 11.69 -29.38 -38.72
CA GLU A 255 13.06 -28.90 -39.02
C GLU A 255 14.12 -29.95 -38.72
N ARG A 256 14.00 -30.60 -37.55
CA ARG A 256 14.95 -31.68 -37.15
C ARG A 256 14.83 -32.91 -38.03
N ASP A 257 13.62 -33.33 -38.38
CA ASP A 257 13.41 -34.47 -39.24
C ASP A 257 13.93 -34.23 -40.67
N LEU A 258 13.60 -33.09 -41.24
CA LEU A 258 14.14 -32.67 -42.56
C LEU A 258 15.64 -32.52 -42.55
N SER A 259 16.20 -31.92 -41.52
CA SER A 259 17.67 -31.77 -41.39
C SER A 259 18.37 -33.12 -41.27
N ARG A 260 17.77 -34.09 -40.59
CA ARG A 260 18.32 -35.45 -40.48
C ARG A 260 18.22 -36.20 -41.82
N ARG A 261 17.11 -36.09 -42.53
CA ARG A 261 16.93 -36.75 -43.83
C ARG A 261 17.81 -36.18 -44.92
N LEU A 262 18.01 -34.87 -44.95
CA LEU A 262 18.79 -34.18 -45.97
C LEU A 262 20.31 -34.12 -45.66
N GLY A 263 20.71 -34.31 -44.38
CA GLY A 263 22.08 -34.11 -43.93
C GLY A 263 22.53 -32.65 -43.95
N LEU A 264 21.56 -31.69 -44.03
CA LEU A 264 21.77 -30.25 -44.17
C LEU A 264 20.98 -29.50 -43.13
N THR A 265 21.40 -28.28 -42.77
CA THR A 265 20.62 -27.44 -41.84
C THR A 265 19.37 -26.88 -42.51
N VAL A 266 18.19 -27.25 -42.01
CA VAL A 266 16.89 -26.79 -42.51
C VAL A 266 16.23 -25.86 -41.49
N ARG A 267 15.67 -24.74 -41.99
CA ARG A 267 14.87 -23.80 -41.20
C ARG A 267 13.55 -23.57 -41.89
N LEU A 268 12.46 -23.63 -41.13
CA LEU A 268 11.11 -23.37 -41.56
C LEU A 268 10.59 -22.04 -40.98
N ARG A 269 10.10 -21.16 -41.84
CA ARG A 269 9.43 -19.91 -41.46
C ARG A 269 7.98 -19.94 -41.91
N PRO A 270 7.07 -20.50 -41.11
CA PRO A 270 5.65 -20.56 -41.47
C PRO A 270 5.05 -19.15 -41.49
N LYS A 271 4.22 -18.86 -42.53
CA LYS A 271 3.37 -17.67 -42.68
C LYS A 271 1.90 -18.08 -42.56
N LYS A 272 0.98 -17.09 -42.49
CA LYS A 272 -0.48 -17.35 -42.42
C LYS A 272 -0.98 -18.21 -43.60
N ALA A 273 -0.46 -17.99 -44.80
CA ALA A 273 -0.72 -18.80 -45.96
C ALA A 273 0.63 -19.22 -46.58
N GLY A 274 1.05 -20.48 -46.30
CA GLY A 274 2.33 -21.02 -46.79
C GLY A 274 3.49 -20.78 -45.84
N GLY A 275 4.69 -20.63 -46.38
CA GLY A 275 5.93 -20.42 -45.60
C GLY A 275 7.16 -20.42 -46.48
N THR A 276 8.32 -20.25 -45.81
CA THR A 276 9.63 -20.33 -46.48
C THR A 276 10.42 -21.48 -45.88
N LEU A 277 10.92 -22.37 -46.71
CA LEU A 277 11.88 -23.40 -46.38
C LEU A 277 13.28 -22.90 -46.82
N GLN A 278 14.20 -22.84 -45.86
CA GLN A 278 15.60 -22.43 -46.08
C GLN A 278 16.49 -23.61 -45.76
N ILE A 279 17.29 -24.02 -46.74
CA ILE A 279 18.26 -25.10 -46.62
C ILE A 279 19.66 -24.50 -46.79
N ALA A 280 20.53 -24.66 -45.79
CA ALA A 280 21.89 -24.16 -45.86
C ALA A 280 22.82 -25.29 -46.37
N TYR A 281 23.60 -25.01 -47.42
CA TYR A 281 24.64 -25.88 -47.95
C TYR A 281 26.03 -25.22 -47.86
N ARG A 282 27.12 -26.01 -47.85
CA ARG A 282 28.49 -25.54 -47.71
C ARG A 282 29.34 -25.79 -48.97
N SER A 283 28.93 -26.70 -49.85
CA SER A 283 29.62 -27.00 -51.11
C SER A 283 28.64 -27.18 -52.27
N LEU A 284 29.10 -27.01 -53.50
CA LEU A 284 28.30 -27.23 -54.72
C LEU A 284 27.85 -28.68 -54.81
N ASP A 285 28.66 -29.65 -54.42
CA ASP A 285 28.26 -31.06 -54.39
C ASP A 285 27.05 -31.34 -53.51
N GLN A 286 26.94 -30.62 -52.36
CA GLN A 286 25.77 -30.71 -51.50
C GLN A 286 24.54 -30.11 -52.17
N LEU A 287 24.69 -29.02 -52.92
CA LEU A 287 23.60 -28.40 -53.69
C LEU A 287 23.13 -29.34 -54.79
N ASP A 288 24.03 -29.95 -55.57
CA ASP A 288 23.68 -30.91 -56.62
C ASP A 288 22.96 -32.15 -56.05
N GLY A 289 23.46 -32.65 -54.89
CA GLY A 289 22.78 -33.74 -54.18
C GLY A 289 21.38 -33.38 -53.70
N LEU A 290 21.14 -32.12 -53.33
CA LEU A 290 19.82 -31.62 -52.97
C LEU A 290 18.91 -31.53 -54.18
N ILE A 291 19.40 -30.98 -55.30
CA ILE A 291 18.63 -30.86 -56.54
C ILE A 291 18.15 -32.24 -57.03
N ARG A 292 19.06 -33.24 -57.05
CA ARG A 292 18.69 -34.62 -57.42
C ARG A 292 17.62 -35.27 -56.52
N ARG A 293 17.49 -34.84 -55.28
CA ARG A 293 16.45 -35.36 -54.36
C ARG A 293 15.12 -34.62 -54.48
N LEU A 294 15.12 -33.44 -55.07
CA LEU A 294 13.91 -32.60 -55.25
C LEU A 294 13.32 -32.72 -56.69
N SER A 295 14.14 -33.26 -57.65
CA SER A 295 13.72 -33.64 -58.99
C SER A 295 13.18 -35.05 -59.01
#